data_d54b920815b0bba5d4e36d35f77028dd
#
_entry.id   d54b920815b0bba5d4e36d35f77028dd
#
_cell.length_a   1.000
_cell.length_b   1.000
_cell.length_c   1.000
_cell.angle_alpha   90.00
_cell.angle_beta   90.00
_cell.angle_gamma   90.00
#
_symmetry.space_group_name_H-M   'P 1'
#
loop_
_entity.id
_entity.type
_entity.pdbx_description
1 polymer ?
#
loop_
_entity_poly.entity_id
_entity_poly.type
_entity_poly.pdbx_seq_one_letter_code
_entity_poly.pdbx_strand_id
1 'polypeptide(L)'
;MAVGDRVVITPPPAGAREGAFITEIEDRRNYIIRKSINLSKQSHIIAANVDQALLVVTVVKPQTSTTFIDRFLASAEAYRVPVILIFNKTDLLSEEERHYQEMMITLYENIGYECRAISAATGEGVDELMPLLAGKITLLSGNSGVGKSTLINQLVPEANLRTAEISDAHNTGTHTTTFSEMIPITPRDSRNSRESRDSRESCSPGWLIDTPGIKGFGTFDMEKEELTSYFKEIFHFSKDCRFSNCTHTHEPGCAVLKALEDHYIAQSRYQSYLSMLEDKDENKYREAF
;
A
#
# COMPACT_ATOMS: atom_id res chain seq x y z
N MET A 1 9.78 -4.55 -18.23
CA MET A 1 10.05 -3.25 -17.60
C MET A 1 8.86 -2.88 -16.77
N ALA A 2 9.07 -2.33 -15.58
CA ALA A 2 8.03 -1.88 -14.66
C ALA A 2 8.24 -0.42 -14.27
N VAL A 3 7.21 0.24 -13.75
CA VAL A 3 7.34 1.59 -13.20
C VAL A 3 8.29 1.55 -12.00
N GLY A 4 9.26 2.48 -11.93
CA GLY A 4 10.32 2.51 -10.92
C GLY A 4 11.59 1.73 -11.29
N ASP A 5 11.64 1.03 -12.43
CA ASP A 5 12.89 0.42 -12.91
C ASP A 5 13.94 1.51 -13.22
N ARG A 6 15.17 1.25 -12.80
CA ARG A 6 16.33 2.01 -13.21
C ARG A 6 16.87 1.43 -14.52
N VAL A 7 17.12 2.28 -15.49
CA VAL A 7 17.50 1.84 -16.82
C VAL A 7 18.71 2.59 -17.32
N VAL A 8 19.56 1.91 -18.08
CA VAL A 8 20.63 2.53 -18.85
C VAL A 8 20.06 2.90 -20.20
N ILE A 9 20.24 4.15 -20.60
CA ILE A 9 19.80 4.65 -21.90
C ILE A 9 21.01 5.02 -22.78
N THR A 10 20.95 4.63 -24.05
CA THR A 10 21.92 5.05 -25.05
C THR A 10 21.27 6.11 -25.94
N PRO A 11 21.85 7.32 -26.05
CA PRO A 11 21.32 8.33 -26.95
C PRO A 11 21.45 7.86 -28.43
N PRO A 12 20.57 8.32 -29.32
CA PRO A 12 20.63 7.99 -30.72
C PRO A 12 21.93 8.55 -31.36
N PRO A 13 22.43 7.93 -32.43
CA PRO A 13 23.55 8.48 -33.16
C PRO A 13 23.31 9.91 -33.64
N ALA A 14 24.35 10.72 -33.72
CA ALA A 14 24.24 12.11 -34.17
C ALA A 14 23.56 12.19 -35.56
N GLY A 15 22.42 12.89 -35.63
CA GLY A 15 21.61 13.03 -36.83
C GLY A 15 20.40 12.11 -36.96
N ALA A 16 20.20 11.16 -36.05
CA ALA A 16 18.99 10.36 -36.01
C ALA A 16 17.82 11.15 -35.37
N ARG A 17 16.61 11.01 -35.92
CA ARG A 17 15.38 11.63 -35.41
C ARG A 17 14.68 10.78 -34.34
N GLU A 18 15.24 9.61 -34.02
CA GLU A 18 14.67 8.65 -33.07
C GLU A 18 15.18 8.93 -31.65
N GLY A 19 14.32 8.62 -30.63
CA GLY A 19 14.60 8.81 -29.21
C GLY A 19 15.71 7.88 -28.69
N ALA A 20 16.10 8.05 -27.43
CA ALA A 20 17.06 7.17 -26.76
C ALA A 20 16.52 5.74 -26.59
N PHE A 21 17.41 4.75 -26.64
CA PHE A 21 17.08 3.34 -26.45
C PHE A 21 17.44 2.89 -25.04
N ILE A 22 16.55 2.14 -24.40
CA ILE A 22 16.86 1.44 -23.16
C ILE A 22 17.69 0.22 -23.52
N THR A 23 18.93 0.15 -23.02
CA THR A 23 19.88 -0.93 -23.30
C THR A 23 19.99 -1.94 -22.18
N GLU A 24 19.67 -1.52 -20.93
CA GLU A 24 19.80 -2.38 -19.76
C GLU A 24 18.76 -1.97 -18.70
N ILE A 25 18.31 -2.92 -17.90
CA ILE A 25 17.53 -2.69 -16.67
C ILE A 25 18.42 -3.10 -15.51
N GLU A 26 18.70 -2.17 -14.59
CA GLU A 26 19.50 -2.44 -13.39
C GLU A 26 18.79 -3.41 -12.45
N ASP A 27 19.55 -4.07 -11.57
CA ASP A 27 19.03 -4.96 -10.56
C ASP A 27 18.04 -4.22 -9.62
N ARG A 28 16.88 -4.85 -9.41
CA ARG A 28 15.82 -4.30 -8.56
C ARG A 28 16.14 -4.56 -7.09
N ARG A 29 16.06 -3.53 -6.26
CA ARG A 29 16.15 -3.65 -4.80
C ARG A 29 14.94 -4.41 -4.22
N ASN A 30 13.76 -4.09 -4.70
CA ASN A 30 12.48 -4.75 -4.42
C ASN A 30 11.52 -4.53 -5.59
N TYR A 31 10.40 -5.24 -5.56
CA TYR A 31 9.34 -5.06 -6.55
C TYR A 31 8.01 -5.55 -5.96
N ILE A 32 6.91 -5.11 -6.55
CA ILE A 32 5.56 -5.53 -6.18
C ILE A 32 4.91 -6.14 -7.41
N ILE A 33 4.33 -7.33 -7.24
CA ILE A 33 3.68 -8.06 -8.32
C ILE A 33 2.16 -8.09 -8.15
N ARG A 34 1.48 -8.18 -9.28
CA ARG A 34 0.05 -8.47 -9.36
C ARG A 34 -0.14 -9.72 -10.21
N LYS A 35 -0.96 -10.65 -9.75
CA LYS A 35 -1.36 -11.80 -10.57
C LYS A 35 -2.31 -11.37 -11.67
N SER A 36 -2.10 -11.92 -12.84
CA SER A 36 -3.07 -11.83 -13.92
C SER A 36 -4.29 -12.68 -13.56
N ILE A 37 -5.50 -12.09 -13.67
CA ILE A 37 -6.79 -12.80 -13.50
C ILE A 37 -6.99 -13.83 -14.62
N ASN A 38 -6.26 -13.71 -15.72
CA ASN A 38 -6.31 -14.62 -16.85
C ASN A 38 -5.30 -15.77 -16.65
N LEU A 39 -5.72 -16.97 -17.00
CA LEU A 39 -5.08 -18.29 -16.94
C LEU A 39 -3.59 -18.40 -17.33
N SER A 40 -2.93 -17.33 -17.73
CA SER A 40 -1.49 -17.30 -17.94
C SER A 40 -0.79 -17.13 -16.58
N LYS A 41 0.11 -18.03 -16.25
CA LYS A 41 0.98 -18.01 -15.04
C LYS A 41 1.94 -16.80 -14.99
N GLN A 42 1.63 -15.69 -15.67
CA GLN A 42 2.49 -14.51 -15.71
C GLN A 42 2.08 -13.54 -14.60
N SER A 43 2.94 -13.41 -13.61
CA SER A 43 2.90 -12.31 -12.65
C SER A 43 3.39 -11.01 -13.35
N HIS A 44 2.63 -9.93 -13.19
CA HIS A 44 3.06 -8.61 -13.69
C HIS A 44 3.65 -7.79 -12.55
N ILE A 45 4.89 -7.37 -12.70
CA ILE A 45 5.50 -6.40 -11.78
C ILE A 45 4.83 -5.05 -12.04
N ILE A 46 4.19 -4.51 -11.01
CA ILE A 46 3.46 -3.23 -11.09
C ILE A 46 4.32 -2.04 -10.66
N ALA A 47 5.26 -2.26 -9.75
CA ALA A 47 6.21 -1.26 -9.30
C ALA A 47 7.53 -1.93 -8.88
N ALA A 48 8.64 -1.23 -9.07
CA ALA A 48 9.97 -1.65 -8.66
C ALA A 48 10.70 -0.53 -7.91
N ASN A 49 11.70 -0.89 -7.10
CA ASN A 49 12.56 0.04 -6.37
C ASN A 49 11.79 1.01 -5.46
N VAL A 50 10.71 0.52 -4.84
CA VAL A 50 9.82 1.29 -3.95
C VAL A 50 10.47 1.45 -2.58
N ASP A 51 10.46 2.67 -2.03
CA ASP A 51 10.99 2.96 -0.69
C ASP A 51 9.95 2.70 0.39
N GLN A 52 8.67 2.97 0.08
CA GLN A 52 7.54 2.79 1.00
C GLN A 52 6.23 2.70 0.22
N ALA A 53 5.17 2.24 0.88
CA ALA A 53 3.82 2.26 0.34
C ALA A 53 2.89 3.06 1.26
N LEU A 54 2.01 3.88 0.68
CA LEU A 54 0.85 4.45 1.36
C LEU A 54 -0.36 3.59 1.02
N LEU A 55 -0.93 2.93 2.02
CA LEU A 55 -2.19 2.22 1.88
C LEU A 55 -3.33 3.13 2.33
N VAL A 56 -4.08 3.65 1.36
CA VAL A 56 -5.27 4.48 1.63
C VAL A 56 -6.46 3.59 1.94
N VAL A 57 -7.01 3.77 3.13
CA VAL A 57 -8.15 3.03 3.66
C VAL A 57 -9.24 3.99 4.13
N THR A 58 -10.47 3.51 4.19
CA THR A 58 -11.61 4.29 4.64
C THR A 58 -12.51 3.45 5.54
N VAL A 59 -13.05 4.05 6.60
CA VAL A 59 -14.02 3.43 7.49
C VAL A 59 -15.40 3.38 6.81
N VAL A 60 -15.70 4.40 5.99
CA VAL A 60 -16.96 4.53 5.26
C VAL A 60 -16.74 4.93 3.81
N LYS A 61 -17.68 4.63 2.95
CA LYS A 61 -17.84 5.11 1.56
C LYS A 61 -16.60 5.04 0.66
N PRO A 62 -16.08 3.84 0.35
CA PRO A 62 -16.51 2.51 0.78
C PRO A 62 -15.78 2.08 2.06
N GLN A 63 -16.34 1.13 2.80
CA GLN A 63 -15.64 0.52 3.92
C GLN A 63 -14.49 -0.36 3.42
N THR A 64 -13.31 -0.20 4.00
CA THR A 64 -12.16 -1.08 3.78
C THR A 64 -12.14 -2.16 4.84
N SER A 65 -12.17 -3.44 4.46
CA SER A 65 -12.13 -4.55 5.41
C SER A 65 -10.74 -4.69 6.04
N THR A 66 -10.69 -5.12 7.30
CA THR A 66 -9.45 -5.46 7.99
C THR A 66 -8.66 -6.55 7.26
N THR A 67 -9.36 -7.55 6.71
CA THR A 67 -8.73 -8.61 5.91
C THR A 67 -7.98 -8.06 4.69
N PHE A 68 -8.53 -7.04 4.01
CA PHE A 68 -7.82 -6.40 2.90
C PHE A 68 -6.56 -5.67 3.37
N ILE A 69 -6.66 -4.93 4.48
CA ILE A 69 -5.51 -4.22 5.08
C ILE A 69 -4.43 -5.24 5.45
N ASP A 70 -4.80 -6.28 6.17
CA ASP A 70 -3.86 -7.28 6.69
C ASP A 70 -3.17 -8.07 5.59
N ARG A 71 -3.88 -8.42 4.52
CA ARG A 71 -3.31 -9.07 3.33
C ARG A 71 -2.32 -8.16 2.62
N PHE A 72 -2.64 -6.87 2.52
CA PHE A 72 -1.71 -5.89 1.95
C PHE A 72 -0.45 -5.78 2.79
N LEU A 73 -0.60 -5.65 4.12
CA LEU A 73 0.53 -5.55 5.05
C LEU A 73 1.43 -6.80 4.99
N ALA A 74 0.85 -8.00 5.01
CA ALA A 74 1.62 -9.23 4.89
C ALA A 74 2.39 -9.32 3.56
N SER A 75 1.76 -8.91 2.46
CA SER A 75 2.43 -8.87 1.15
C SER A 75 3.57 -7.85 1.14
N ALA A 76 3.37 -6.67 1.73
CA ALA A 76 4.40 -5.64 1.81
C ALA A 76 5.59 -6.09 2.67
N GLU A 77 5.34 -6.79 3.79
CA GLU A 77 6.40 -7.39 4.61
C GLU A 77 7.21 -8.42 3.82
N ALA A 78 6.56 -9.29 3.03
CA ALA A 78 7.23 -10.26 2.18
C ALA A 78 8.16 -9.60 1.14
N TYR A 79 7.75 -8.46 0.60
CA TYR A 79 8.56 -7.66 -0.34
C TYR A 79 9.49 -6.64 0.34
N ARG A 80 9.51 -6.58 1.66
CA ARG A 80 10.31 -5.63 2.46
C ARG A 80 10.03 -4.17 2.09
N VAL A 81 8.75 -3.84 1.91
CA VAL A 81 8.29 -2.48 1.63
C VAL A 81 7.58 -1.95 2.87
N PRO A 82 8.13 -0.94 3.56
CA PRO A 82 7.47 -0.28 4.68
C PRO A 82 6.11 0.29 4.25
N VAL A 83 5.09 0.16 5.11
CA VAL A 83 3.74 0.65 4.85
C VAL A 83 3.35 1.70 5.87
N ILE A 84 2.76 2.79 5.37
CA ILE A 84 2.05 3.80 6.15
C ILE A 84 0.56 3.66 5.83
N LEU A 85 -0.28 3.50 6.85
CA LEU A 85 -1.73 3.43 6.71
C LEU A 85 -2.32 4.84 6.71
N ILE A 86 -3.07 5.18 5.67
CA ILE A 86 -3.72 6.48 5.52
C ILE A 86 -5.22 6.30 5.66
N PHE A 87 -5.76 6.65 6.81
CA PHE A 87 -7.20 6.66 7.08
C PHE A 87 -7.81 7.93 6.50
N ASN A 88 -8.39 7.82 5.31
CA ASN A 88 -8.96 8.94 4.57
C ASN A 88 -10.46 9.11 4.83
N LYS A 89 -10.98 10.29 4.48
CA LYS A 89 -12.40 10.72 4.59
C LYS A 89 -12.86 10.93 6.04
N THR A 90 -11.98 11.46 6.87
CA THR A 90 -12.32 11.84 8.27
C THR A 90 -13.49 12.81 8.36
N ASP A 91 -13.69 13.61 7.31
CA ASP A 91 -14.80 14.57 7.15
C ASP A 91 -16.18 13.91 7.06
N LEU A 92 -16.26 12.62 6.69
CA LEU A 92 -17.52 11.90 6.53
C LEU A 92 -17.93 11.07 7.76
N LEU A 93 -17.09 11.03 8.81
CA LEU A 93 -17.29 10.14 9.95
C LEU A 93 -18.25 10.75 10.97
N SER A 94 -19.23 9.95 11.39
CA SER A 94 -19.98 10.16 12.64
C SER A 94 -19.07 9.99 13.86
N GLU A 95 -19.56 10.33 15.04
CA GLU A 95 -18.80 10.17 16.30
C GLU A 95 -18.44 8.70 16.57
N GLU A 96 -19.37 7.78 16.33
CA GLU A 96 -19.15 6.33 16.48
C GLU A 96 -18.10 5.80 15.49
N GLU A 97 -18.18 6.23 14.22
CA GLU A 97 -17.24 5.83 13.18
C GLU A 97 -15.84 6.42 13.42
N ARG A 98 -15.75 7.61 13.99
CA ARG A 98 -14.48 8.23 14.40
C ARG A 98 -13.85 7.43 15.54
N HIS A 99 -14.61 7.02 16.54
CA HIS A 99 -14.11 6.16 17.60
C HIS A 99 -13.62 4.80 17.05
N TYR A 100 -14.35 4.21 16.11
CA TYR A 100 -13.91 2.99 15.44
C TYR A 100 -12.59 3.21 14.66
N GLN A 101 -12.43 4.34 13.97
CA GLN A 101 -11.19 4.70 13.28
C GLN A 101 -10.02 4.80 14.28
N GLU A 102 -10.23 5.44 15.43
CA GLU A 102 -9.22 5.58 16.49
C GLU A 102 -8.77 4.21 17.02
N MET A 103 -9.73 3.30 17.24
CA MET A 103 -9.41 1.93 17.64
C MET A 103 -8.55 1.19 16.58
N MET A 104 -8.89 1.36 15.30
CA MET A 104 -8.13 0.77 14.20
C MET A 104 -6.71 1.34 14.13
N ILE A 105 -6.55 2.65 14.25
CA ILE A 105 -5.24 3.32 14.29
C ILE A 105 -4.42 2.77 15.45
N THR A 106 -4.98 2.75 16.66
CA THR A 106 -4.32 2.21 17.85
C THR A 106 -3.88 0.76 17.66
N LEU A 107 -4.72 -0.06 17.04
CA LEU A 107 -4.38 -1.46 16.75
C LEU A 107 -3.14 -1.56 15.86
N TYR A 108 -3.12 -0.85 14.73
CA TYR A 108 -2.01 -0.97 13.78
C TYR A 108 -0.74 -0.29 14.29
N GLU A 109 -0.84 0.81 15.04
CA GLU A 109 0.32 1.45 15.68
C GLU A 109 0.96 0.55 16.74
N ASN A 110 0.16 -0.16 17.56
CA ASN A 110 0.66 -1.14 18.52
C ASN A 110 1.39 -2.32 17.84
N ILE A 111 1.01 -2.68 16.62
CA ILE A 111 1.71 -3.68 15.81
C ILE A 111 3.02 -3.11 15.22
N GLY A 112 3.17 -1.78 15.18
CA GLY A 112 4.35 -1.08 14.65
C GLY A 112 4.19 -0.59 13.21
N TYR A 113 2.97 -0.28 12.77
CA TYR A 113 2.71 0.43 11.52
C TYR A 113 2.43 1.91 11.80
N GLU A 114 3.00 2.78 10.98
CA GLU A 114 2.70 4.21 11.04
C GLU A 114 1.29 4.47 10.46
N CYS A 115 0.46 5.26 11.17
CA CYS A 115 -0.88 5.61 10.75
C CYS A 115 -1.06 7.13 10.66
N ARG A 116 -1.87 7.60 9.70
CA ARG A 116 -2.29 8.99 9.59
C ARG A 116 -3.78 9.05 9.27
N ALA A 117 -4.50 9.95 9.92
CA ALA A 117 -5.90 10.26 9.63
C ALA A 117 -5.98 11.56 8.83
N ILE A 118 -6.64 11.55 7.68
CA ILE A 118 -6.72 12.70 6.78
C ILE A 118 -8.12 12.84 6.17
N SER A 119 -8.39 14.02 5.64
CA SER A 119 -9.43 14.22 4.64
C SER A 119 -8.82 14.81 3.36
N ALA A 120 -8.69 13.99 2.33
CA ALA A 120 -8.24 14.47 1.03
C ALA A 120 -9.24 15.46 0.39
N ALA A 121 -10.51 15.43 0.78
CA ALA A 121 -11.53 16.34 0.28
C ALA A 121 -11.38 17.76 0.85
N THR A 122 -11.10 17.86 2.15
CA THR A 122 -10.94 19.17 2.83
C THR A 122 -9.48 19.63 2.88
N GLY A 123 -8.51 18.73 2.69
CA GLY A 123 -7.08 18.98 2.84
C GLY A 123 -6.55 18.77 4.27
N GLU A 124 -7.42 18.41 5.22
CA GLU A 124 -7.03 18.19 6.62
C GLU A 124 -6.02 17.03 6.73
N GLY A 125 -4.89 17.27 7.40
CA GLY A 125 -3.81 16.28 7.61
C GLY A 125 -2.96 15.97 6.38
N VAL A 126 -3.30 16.49 5.18
CA VAL A 126 -2.58 16.16 3.93
C VAL A 126 -1.17 16.77 3.92
N ASP A 127 -0.98 17.95 4.46
CA ASP A 127 0.33 18.61 4.50
C ASP A 127 1.35 17.82 5.36
N GLU A 128 0.90 17.06 6.34
CA GLU A 128 1.75 16.19 7.18
C GLU A 128 2.35 15.01 6.39
N LEU A 129 1.81 14.68 5.23
CA LEU A 129 2.34 13.63 4.37
C LEU A 129 3.56 14.09 3.57
N MET A 130 3.70 15.39 3.29
CA MET A 130 4.80 15.90 2.46
C MET A 130 6.20 15.53 2.98
N PRO A 131 6.51 15.67 4.28
CA PRO A 131 7.80 15.23 4.81
C PRO A 131 8.05 13.72 4.67
N LEU A 132 6.99 12.90 4.74
CA LEU A 132 7.08 11.45 4.60
C LEU A 132 7.41 11.03 3.16
N LEU A 133 7.03 11.85 2.18
CA LEU A 133 7.18 11.59 0.75
C LEU A 133 8.47 12.14 0.16
N ALA A 134 9.09 13.11 0.83
CA ALA A 134 10.28 13.80 0.33
C ALA A 134 11.44 12.83 0.07
N GLY A 135 12.01 12.88 -1.14
CA GLY A 135 13.15 12.06 -1.54
C GLY A 135 12.89 10.55 -1.68
N LYS A 136 11.63 10.11 -1.61
CA LYS A 136 11.26 8.70 -1.66
C LYS A 136 10.41 8.35 -2.88
N ILE A 137 10.56 7.12 -3.34
CA ILE A 137 9.65 6.49 -4.29
C ILE A 137 8.55 5.80 -3.49
N THR A 138 7.35 6.38 -3.52
CA THR A 138 6.20 5.94 -2.73
C THR A 138 5.14 5.32 -3.61
N LEU A 139 4.76 4.08 -3.32
CA LEU A 139 3.62 3.43 -3.97
C LEU A 139 2.33 3.87 -3.28
N LEU A 140 1.36 4.39 -4.04
CA LEU A 140 0.02 4.68 -3.54
C LEU A 140 -0.92 3.53 -3.89
N SER A 141 -1.52 2.93 -2.86
CA SER A 141 -2.41 1.78 -3.01
C SER A 141 -3.69 1.96 -2.18
N GLY A 142 -4.68 1.13 -2.46
CA GLY A 142 -5.98 1.13 -1.77
C GLY A 142 -7.12 0.77 -2.72
N ASN A 143 -8.28 0.45 -2.15
CA ASN A 143 -9.47 0.08 -2.91
C ASN A 143 -9.96 1.21 -3.85
N SER A 144 -10.83 0.85 -4.80
CA SER A 144 -11.51 1.86 -5.61
C SER A 144 -12.40 2.73 -4.70
N GLY A 145 -12.44 4.04 -4.96
CA GLY A 145 -13.29 4.98 -4.22
C GLY A 145 -12.79 5.45 -2.86
N VAL A 146 -11.63 4.97 -2.35
CA VAL A 146 -11.05 5.44 -1.07
C VAL A 146 -10.46 6.86 -1.15
N GLY A 147 -10.39 7.48 -2.33
CA GLY A 147 -9.95 8.86 -2.51
C GLY A 147 -8.49 9.03 -2.94
N LYS A 148 -7.84 8.02 -3.54
CA LYS A 148 -6.46 8.12 -4.04
C LYS A 148 -6.25 9.27 -5.01
N SER A 149 -7.07 9.40 -6.05
CA SER A 149 -6.94 10.48 -7.04
C SER A 149 -7.17 11.86 -6.42
N THR A 150 -8.08 11.97 -5.44
CA THR A 150 -8.29 13.22 -4.69
C THR A 150 -7.05 13.57 -3.88
N LEU A 151 -6.45 12.57 -3.21
CA LEU A 151 -5.22 12.77 -2.44
C LEU A 151 -4.05 13.19 -3.36
N ILE A 152 -3.88 12.55 -4.52
CA ILE A 152 -2.85 12.94 -5.48
C ILE A 152 -3.04 14.38 -5.93
N ASN A 153 -4.27 14.80 -6.24
CA ASN A 153 -4.56 16.18 -6.65
C ASN A 153 -4.29 17.20 -5.53
N GLN A 154 -4.43 16.79 -4.26
CA GLN A 154 -4.03 17.64 -3.13
C GLN A 154 -2.51 17.75 -3.00
N LEU A 155 -1.79 16.64 -3.15
CA LEU A 155 -0.33 16.61 -3.04
C LEU A 155 0.35 17.25 -4.27
N VAL A 156 -0.17 17.00 -5.46
CA VAL A 156 0.35 17.43 -6.76
C VAL A 156 -0.79 18.01 -7.61
N PRO A 157 -1.19 19.27 -7.39
CA PRO A 157 -2.32 19.89 -8.11
C PRO A 157 -2.17 19.86 -9.64
N GLU A 158 -0.93 19.86 -10.12
CA GLU A 158 -0.64 19.82 -11.55
C GLU A 158 -0.95 18.46 -12.20
N ALA A 159 -1.08 17.38 -11.42
CA ALA A 159 -1.46 16.07 -11.92
C ALA A 159 -2.88 16.05 -12.50
N ASN A 160 -3.77 16.90 -11.98
CA ASN A 160 -5.14 17.11 -12.46
C ASN A 160 -5.87 15.82 -12.84
N LEU A 161 -5.75 14.80 -11.96
CA LEU A 161 -6.37 13.50 -12.18
C LEU A 161 -7.90 13.62 -12.08
N ARG A 162 -8.61 12.88 -12.94
CA ARG A 162 -10.06 12.82 -12.86
C ARG A 162 -10.49 12.11 -11.57
N THR A 163 -11.29 12.79 -10.77
CA THR A 163 -11.96 12.22 -9.60
C THR A 163 -13.35 11.73 -9.99
N ALA A 164 -13.68 10.48 -9.69
CA ALA A 164 -15.03 9.98 -9.89
C ALA A 164 -15.85 10.19 -8.63
N GLU A 165 -17.06 10.73 -8.77
CA GLU A 165 -18.08 10.69 -7.73
C GLU A 165 -18.50 9.25 -7.48
N ILE A 166 -18.66 8.88 -6.20
CA ILE A 166 -19.19 7.55 -5.85
C ILE A 166 -20.67 7.56 -6.19
N SER A 167 -21.09 6.72 -7.15
CA SER A 167 -22.50 6.53 -7.39
C SER A 167 -23.11 5.76 -6.21
N ASP A 168 -24.13 6.34 -5.56
CA ASP A 168 -24.86 5.72 -4.45
C ASP A 168 -25.55 4.38 -4.82
N ALA A 169 -25.64 4.06 -6.12
CA ALA A 169 -26.33 2.89 -6.62
C ALA A 169 -25.51 1.58 -6.60
N HIS A 170 -24.17 1.68 -6.60
CA HIS A 170 -23.31 0.49 -6.61
C HIS A 170 -22.06 0.74 -5.79
N ASN A 171 -21.99 0.60 -4.54
CA ASN A 171 -20.86 0.68 -3.59
C ASN A 171 -19.45 0.36 -4.17
N THR A 172 -19.26 0.44 -5.49
CA THR A 172 -18.03 0.19 -6.25
C THR A 172 -17.71 1.41 -7.09
N GLY A 173 -16.61 2.10 -6.77
CA GLY A 173 -16.11 3.23 -7.56
C GLY A 173 -15.70 2.81 -8.97
N THR A 174 -15.95 3.68 -9.95
CA THR A 174 -15.48 3.51 -11.33
C THR A 174 -13.95 3.68 -11.35
N HIS A 175 -13.22 2.75 -11.98
CA HIS A 175 -11.78 2.87 -12.14
C HIS A 175 -11.42 4.07 -13.02
N THR A 176 -10.71 5.05 -12.46
CA THR A 176 -10.23 6.23 -13.19
C THR A 176 -8.82 6.05 -13.73
N THR A 177 -7.99 5.24 -13.08
CA THR A 177 -6.59 4.99 -13.47
C THR A 177 -6.49 3.65 -14.22
N THR A 178 -5.97 3.67 -15.44
CA THR A 178 -5.86 2.47 -16.31
C THR A 178 -4.44 1.89 -16.33
N PHE A 179 -3.42 2.74 -16.16
CA PHE A 179 -2.00 2.37 -16.14
C PHE A 179 -1.32 2.91 -14.89
N SER A 180 -0.28 2.23 -14.41
CA SER A 180 0.57 2.76 -13.34
C SER A 180 1.38 3.93 -13.89
N GLU A 181 1.40 5.04 -13.18
CA GLU A 181 2.12 6.26 -13.55
C GLU A 181 3.01 6.71 -12.39
N MET A 182 4.18 7.26 -12.71
CA MET A 182 5.12 7.81 -11.74
C MET A 182 5.06 9.33 -11.79
N ILE A 183 4.56 9.93 -10.70
CA ILE A 183 4.27 11.37 -10.60
C ILE A 183 5.33 12.02 -9.69
N PRO A 184 6.04 13.07 -10.15
CA PRO A 184 7.01 13.77 -9.30
C PRO A 184 6.29 14.60 -8.23
N ILE A 185 6.81 14.56 -6.99
CA ILE A 185 6.36 15.40 -5.88
C ILE A 185 7.44 16.42 -5.59
N THR A 186 7.09 17.70 -5.71
CA THR A 186 7.98 18.80 -5.34
C THR A 186 7.43 19.47 -4.09
N PRO A 187 8.22 19.61 -3.01
CA PRO A 187 7.78 20.34 -1.81
C PRO A 187 7.29 21.76 -2.14
N ARG A 188 6.16 22.16 -1.55
CA ARG A 188 5.51 23.46 -1.86
C ARG A 188 6.38 24.68 -1.56
N ASP A 189 7.27 24.59 -0.56
CA ASP A 189 8.13 25.72 -0.16
C ASP A 189 9.19 26.10 -1.21
N SER A 190 9.52 25.22 -2.15
CA SER A 190 10.48 25.51 -3.21
C SER A 190 9.91 26.40 -4.34
N ARG A 191 8.58 26.62 -4.39
CA ARG A 191 7.91 27.38 -5.46
C ARG A 191 7.82 28.89 -5.19
N ASN A 192 7.84 29.34 -3.94
CA ASN A 192 7.61 30.75 -3.57
C ASN A 192 8.85 31.51 -3.08
N SER A 193 9.96 30.85 -2.80
CA SER A 193 11.16 31.54 -2.31
C SER A 193 12.06 31.97 -3.48
N ARG A 194 11.80 33.16 -4.02
CA ARG A 194 12.75 33.90 -4.89
C ARG A 194 13.94 34.48 -4.10
N GLU A 195 13.97 34.31 -2.79
CA GLU A 195 14.97 34.90 -1.90
C GLU A 195 15.78 33.81 -1.19
N SER A 196 17.10 33.92 -1.33
CA SER A 196 18.20 33.15 -0.71
C SER A 196 18.65 31.89 -1.44
N ARG A 197 19.67 32.12 -2.29
CA ARG A 197 20.44 31.05 -2.97
C ARG A 197 21.42 30.28 -2.07
N ASP A 198 21.52 30.63 -0.77
CA ASP A 198 22.61 30.14 0.09
C ASP A 198 22.23 29.12 1.18
N SER A 199 20.98 28.70 1.27
CA SER A 199 20.57 27.62 2.20
C SER A 199 19.69 26.58 1.49
N ARG A 200 20.19 25.98 0.42
CA ARG A 200 19.63 24.80 -0.21
C ARG A 200 20.02 23.58 0.57
N GLU A 201 19.37 23.28 1.69
CA GLU A 201 19.02 21.91 1.95
C GLU A 201 18.07 21.49 0.83
N SER A 202 18.62 20.90 -0.23
CA SER A 202 17.87 20.46 -1.39
C SER A 202 17.00 19.28 -0.95
N CYS A 203 15.76 19.56 -0.58
CA CYS A 203 14.77 18.50 -0.41
C CYS A 203 14.65 17.79 -1.76
N SER A 204 15.21 16.60 -1.86
CA SER A 204 15.18 15.79 -3.07
C SER A 204 13.74 15.56 -3.48
N PRO A 205 13.38 15.67 -4.77
CA PRO A 205 12.04 15.41 -5.23
C PRO A 205 11.64 13.97 -4.89
N GLY A 206 10.45 13.81 -4.32
CA GLY A 206 9.83 12.50 -4.13
C GLY A 206 9.09 12.06 -5.39
N TRP A 207 8.67 10.80 -5.40
CA TRP A 207 7.90 10.23 -6.49
C TRP A 207 6.72 9.44 -5.94
N LEU A 208 5.54 9.63 -6.52
CA LEU A 208 4.36 8.80 -6.30
C LEU A 208 4.17 7.85 -7.48
N ILE A 209 4.01 6.56 -7.19
CA ILE A 209 3.54 5.58 -8.17
C ILE A 209 2.06 5.36 -7.90
N ASP A 210 1.19 5.91 -8.77
CA ASP A 210 -0.24 5.60 -8.73
C ASP A 210 -0.49 4.26 -9.42
N THR A 211 -1.19 3.39 -8.72
CA THR A 211 -1.59 2.11 -9.27
C THR A 211 -3.10 2.08 -9.44
N PRO A 212 -3.63 1.53 -10.58
CA PRO A 212 -5.04 1.28 -10.71
C PRO A 212 -5.54 0.52 -9.50
N GLY A 213 -6.72 0.87 -8.95
CA GLY A 213 -7.24 0.27 -7.71
C GLY A 213 -7.02 -1.24 -7.69
N ILE A 214 -6.11 -1.69 -6.85
CA ILE A 214 -5.71 -3.10 -6.79
C ILE A 214 -6.81 -3.83 -6.04
N LYS A 215 -7.74 -4.42 -6.79
CA LYS A 215 -8.64 -5.44 -6.24
C LYS A 215 -7.80 -6.69 -5.99
N GLY A 216 -7.35 -6.84 -4.75
CA GLY A 216 -6.55 -7.98 -4.33
C GLY A 216 -5.04 -7.82 -4.60
N PHE A 217 -4.32 -7.41 -3.60
CA PHE A 217 -2.93 -7.82 -3.43
C PHE A 217 -2.98 -9.35 -3.28
N GLY A 218 -2.60 -10.05 -4.33
CA GLY A 218 -2.53 -11.49 -4.26
C GLY A 218 -1.47 -11.88 -3.24
N THR A 219 -1.83 -12.70 -2.30
CA THR A 219 -0.88 -13.47 -1.50
C THR A 219 -0.23 -14.47 -2.44
N PHE A 220 0.78 -13.99 -3.18
CA PHE A 220 1.43 -14.80 -4.19
C PHE A 220 2.65 -15.46 -3.64
N ASP A 221 2.73 -16.75 -3.91
CA ASP A 221 3.87 -17.62 -3.68
C ASP A 221 4.46 -17.56 -2.25
N MET A 222 3.62 -17.15 -1.26
CA MET A 222 3.98 -17.30 0.15
C MET A 222 3.76 -18.76 0.51
N GLU A 223 4.83 -19.45 0.80
CA GLU A 223 4.72 -20.75 1.43
C GLU A 223 4.02 -20.59 2.77
N LYS A 224 3.18 -21.58 3.14
CA LYS A 224 2.40 -21.49 4.40
C LYS A 224 3.28 -21.31 5.62
N GLU A 225 4.45 -21.92 5.56
CA GLU A 225 5.47 -21.88 6.60
C GLU A 225 6.06 -20.50 6.80
N GLU A 226 6.06 -19.65 5.75
CA GLU A 226 6.58 -18.29 5.80
C GLU A 226 5.55 -17.27 6.28
N LEU A 227 4.25 -17.60 6.17
CA LEU A 227 3.16 -16.64 6.45
C LEU A 227 3.23 -16.05 7.84
N THR A 228 3.63 -16.85 8.84
CA THR A 228 3.84 -16.39 10.21
C THR A 228 4.81 -15.21 10.28
N SER A 229 5.86 -15.21 9.47
CA SER A 229 6.89 -14.17 9.46
C SER A 229 6.41 -12.83 8.93
N TYR A 230 5.29 -12.81 8.20
CA TYR A 230 4.71 -11.60 7.60
C TYR A 230 3.64 -10.93 8.48
N PHE A 231 3.31 -11.55 9.63
CA PHE A 231 2.48 -10.94 10.67
C PHE A 231 3.35 -10.62 11.89
N LYS A 232 3.76 -9.37 12.04
CA LYS A 232 4.76 -8.94 13.05
C LYS A 232 4.47 -9.44 14.45
N GLU A 233 3.22 -9.27 14.92
CA GLU A 233 2.77 -9.70 16.25
C GLU A 233 2.72 -11.22 16.37
N ILE A 234 2.24 -11.93 15.34
CA ILE A 234 2.21 -13.39 15.32
C ILE A 234 3.64 -13.94 15.33
N PHE A 235 4.51 -13.36 14.49
CA PHE A 235 5.93 -13.73 14.46
C PHE A 235 6.63 -13.46 15.80
N HIS A 236 6.27 -12.38 16.49
CA HIS A 236 6.85 -12.08 17.80
C HIS A 236 6.58 -13.20 18.80
N PHE A 237 5.32 -13.63 18.94
CA PHE A 237 4.91 -14.69 19.87
C PHE A 237 5.26 -16.08 19.38
N SER A 238 5.41 -16.31 18.08
CA SER A 238 5.72 -17.63 17.52
C SER A 238 7.04 -18.21 18.00
N LYS A 239 7.98 -17.34 18.41
CA LYS A 239 9.31 -17.74 18.93
C LYS A 239 9.22 -18.58 20.21
N ASP A 240 8.14 -18.41 20.96
CA ASP A 240 7.90 -19.11 22.23
C ASP A 240 7.00 -20.36 22.05
N CYS A 241 6.66 -20.72 20.80
CA CYS A 241 5.91 -21.94 20.52
C CYS A 241 6.74 -23.18 20.82
N ARG A 242 6.06 -24.22 21.31
CA ARG A 242 6.69 -25.51 21.61
C ARG A 242 7.30 -26.18 20.37
N PHE A 243 6.69 -26.00 19.20
CA PHE A 243 7.09 -26.63 17.93
C PHE A 243 7.57 -25.56 16.95
N SER A 244 8.69 -25.82 16.29
CA SER A 244 9.28 -24.90 15.31
C SER A 244 8.46 -24.77 14.02
N ASN A 245 7.61 -25.75 13.72
CA ASN A 245 6.70 -25.79 12.57
C ASN A 245 5.23 -25.53 12.98
N CYS A 246 5.00 -24.80 14.09
CA CYS A 246 3.67 -24.50 14.56
C CYS A 246 2.89 -23.68 13.54
N THR A 247 1.70 -24.11 13.19
CA THR A 247 0.80 -23.37 12.29
C THR A 247 -0.15 -22.44 13.05
N HIS A 248 -0.08 -22.43 14.38
CA HIS A 248 -0.86 -21.59 15.30
C HIS A 248 -2.39 -21.81 15.17
N THR A 249 -2.81 -23.02 14.80
CA THR A 249 -4.22 -23.36 14.62
C THR A 249 -4.78 -24.22 15.75
N HIS A 250 -4.05 -25.25 16.18
CA HIS A 250 -4.54 -26.23 17.16
C HIS A 250 -3.43 -26.90 17.97
N GLU A 251 -2.17 -26.50 17.78
CA GLU A 251 -1.03 -27.16 18.39
C GLU A 251 -0.97 -26.92 19.90
N PRO A 252 -0.75 -27.96 20.71
CA PRO A 252 -0.64 -27.83 22.15
C PRO A 252 0.64 -27.05 22.53
N GLY A 253 0.48 -26.06 23.43
CA GLY A 253 1.58 -25.18 23.83
C GLY A 253 1.95 -24.13 22.78
N CYS A 254 0.99 -23.76 21.92
CA CYS A 254 1.14 -22.64 21.00
C CYS A 254 1.09 -21.30 21.74
N ALA A 255 2.20 -20.53 21.69
CA ALA A 255 2.28 -19.24 22.34
C ALA A 255 1.42 -18.16 21.63
N VAL A 256 1.20 -18.30 20.33
CA VAL A 256 0.32 -17.41 19.57
C VAL A 256 -1.15 -17.55 20.00
N LEU A 257 -1.63 -18.80 20.17
CA LEU A 257 -3.00 -19.02 20.67
C LEU A 257 -3.17 -18.48 22.09
N LYS A 258 -2.15 -18.66 22.95
CA LYS A 258 -2.17 -18.07 24.28
C LYS A 258 -2.18 -16.53 24.22
N ALA A 259 -1.36 -15.93 23.39
CA ALA A 259 -1.33 -14.48 23.20
C ALA A 259 -2.67 -13.93 22.65
N LEU A 260 -3.38 -14.72 21.84
CA LEU A 260 -4.74 -14.40 21.39
C LEU A 260 -5.76 -14.44 22.55
N GLU A 261 -5.71 -15.47 23.39
CA GLU A 261 -6.54 -15.60 24.59
C GLU A 261 -6.29 -14.46 25.60
N ASP A 262 -5.01 -14.08 25.76
CA ASP A 262 -4.58 -13.00 26.64
C ASP A 262 -4.76 -11.59 26.02
N HIS A 263 -5.37 -11.49 24.81
CA HIS A 263 -5.68 -10.25 24.08
C HIS A 263 -4.45 -9.43 23.62
N TYR A 264 -3.27 -10.03 23.54
CA TYR A 264 -2.08 -9.41 22.94
C TYR A 264 -2.12 -9.43 21.41
N ILE A 265 -2.87 -10.35 20.82
CA ILE A 265 -3.15 -10.42 19.38
C ILE A 265 -4.63 -10.14 19.17
N ALA A 266 -4.94 -9.20 18.28
CA ALA A 266 -6.33 -8.90 17.95
C ALA A 266 -6.98 -10.04 17.18
N GLN A 267 -8.23 -10.36 17.52
CA GLN A 267 -8.99 -11.44 16.87
C GLN A 267 -9.12 -11.21 15.36
N SER A 268 -9.29 -9.96 14.89
CA SER A 268 -9.37 -9.63 13.46
C SER A 268 -8.09 -9.96 12.71
N ARG A 269 -6.93 -9.70 13.32
CA ARG A 269 -5.62 -10.01 12.75
C ARG A 269 -5.40 -11.52 12.64
N TYR A 270 -5.74 -12.25 13.70
CA TYR A 270 -5.64 -13.70 13.70
C TYR A 270 -6.60 -14.33 12.66
N GLN A 271 -7.83 -13.81 12.52
CA GLN A 271 -8.75 -14.26 11.47
C GLN A 271 -8.22 -13.99 10.07
N SER A 272 -7.60 -12.84 9.83
CA SER A 272 -6.92 -12.53 8.57
C SER A 272 -5.79 -13.51 8.29
N TYR A 273 -4.98 -13.84 9.29
CA TYR A 273 -3.93 -14.86 9.19
C TYR A 273 -4.49 -16.23 8.81
N LEU A 274 -5.53 -16.71 9.51
CA LEU A 274 -6.18 -17.99 9.18
C LEU A 274 -6.76 -18.00 7.77
N SER A 275 -7.43 -16.90 7.37
CA SER A 275 -7.96 -16.76 6.02
C SER A 275 -6.89 -16.89 4.94
N MET A 276 -5.66 -16.41 5.20
CA MET A 276 -4.53 -16.56 4.29
C MET A 276 -3.93 -17.97 4.30
N LEU A 277 -3.92 -18.64 5.45
CA LEU A 277 -3.51 -20.06 5.56
C LEU A 277 -4.45 -21.00 4.80
N GLU A 278 -5.76 -20.68 4.79
CA GLU A 278 -6.79 -21.50 4.16
C GLU A 278 -6.90 -21.24 2.65
N ASP A 279 -6.34 -20.16 2.13
CA ASP A 279 -6.38 -19.86 0.69
C ASP A 279 -5.67 -20.96 -0.10
N LYS A 280 -6.40 -22.09 -0.26
CA LYS A 280 -5.94 -23.25 -1.02
C LYS A 280 -6.27 -23.17 -2.50
N ASP A 281 -7.20 -22.26 -2.90
CA ASP A 281 -7.79 -22.30 -4.23
C ASP A 281 -7.79 -20.95 -4.92
N GLU A 282 -7.16 -20.93 -6.08
CA GLU A 282 -7.18 -19.83 -7.05
C GLU A 282 -8.60 -19.47 -7.55
N ASN A 283 -9.62 -20.26 -7.20
CA ASN A 283 -11.00 -20.15 -7.69
C ASN A 283 -11.98 -19.45 -6.75
N LYS A 284 -11.67 -19.28 -5.46
CA LYS A 284 -12.59 -18.65 -4.48
C LYS A 284 -12.91 -17.17 -4.77
N TYR A 285 -12.08 -16.49 -5.55
CA TYR A 285 -12.34 -15.09 -5.97
C TYR A 285 -13.26 -14.97 -7.19
N ARG A 286 -13.76 -16.08 -7.75
CA ARG A 286 -14.67 -16.06 -8.90
C ARG A 286 -16.16 -16.02 -8.54
N GLU A 287 -16.52 -16.29 -7.27
CA GLU A 287 -17.94 -16.42 -6.84
C GLU A 287 -18.53 -15.18 -6.15
N ALA A 288 -17.78 -14.08 -6.05
CA ALA A 288 -18.28 -12.82 -5.47
C ALA A 288 -18.52 -11.77 -6.56
N PHE A 289 -19.47 -12.09 -7.46
CA PHE A 289 -20.09 -11.12 -8.38
C PHE A 289 -21.60 -11.26 -8.30
#